data_703a98debb87280317193717186d9164
#
_entry.id   703a98debb87280317193717186d9164
#
_cell.length_a   1.000
_cell.length_b   1.000
_cell.length_c   1.000
_cell.angle_alpha   90.00
_cell.angle_beta   90.00
_cell.angle_gamma   90.00
#
_symmetry.space_group_name_H-M   'P 1'
#
loop_
_entity.id
_entity.type
_entity.pdbx_description
1 polymer ?
#
loop_
_entity_poly.entity_id
_entity_poly.type
_entity_poly.pdbx_seq_one_letter_code
_entity_poly.pdbx_strand_id
1 'polypeptide(L)'
;LSDPKNPITGYSPLYGSVETPRSLRTRMNIHLLEGLNGFDFSGADGLFSIREIQEALMDNSGLTAHLLKDDLIRQCMQNSVVFVDNVHIDLLPACEILGDWDNRYNESSQGAVLFREWITRFSYSSTLSSGVLFANHFEKENPSTTPSGFVQNERNLTALGEAVRLLNKNGIPLDI
;
A
#
# COMPACT_ATOMS: atom_id res chain seq x y z
N LEU A 1 -16.56 3.26 -14.95
CA LEU A 1 -16.43 2.64 -13.63
C LEU A 1 -17.49 3.25 -12.72
N SER A 2 -18.42 2.43 -12.23
CA SER A 2 -19.46 2.97 -11.37
C SER A 2 -18.92 3.31 -10.00
N ASP A 3 -19.43 4.37 -9.41
CA ASP A 3 -19.18 4.69 -8.02
C ASP A 3 -19.88 3.63 -7.14
N PRO A 4 -19.16 2.91 -6.25
CA PRO A 4 -19.82 1.92 -5.38
C PRO A 4 -20.93 2.49 -4.49
N LYS A 5 -20.84 3.77 -4.13
CA LYS A 5 -21.85 4.47 -3.36
C LYS A 5 -23.10 4.77 -4.18
N ASN A 6 -22.92 5.07 -5.48
CA ASN A 6 -24.00 5.38 -6.42
C ASN A 6 -23.86 4.48 -7.66
N PRO A 7 -24.15 3.17 -7.54
CA PRO A 7 -23.93 2.24 -8.63
C PRO A 7 -24.85 2.54 -9.82
N ILE A 8 -24.33 2.39 -11.02
CA ILE A 8 -25.13 2.42 -12.24
C ILE A 8 -26.04 1.20 -12.22
N THR A 9 -27.33 1.41 -12.34
CA THR A 9 -28.35 0.35 -12.36
C THR A 9 -28.93 0.12 -13.75
N GLY A 10 -29.58 -1.02 -13.97
CA GLY A 10 -30.24 -1.36 -15.24
C GLY A 10 -29.30 -1.88 -16.34
N TYR A 11 -28.02 -2.10 -16.05
CA TYR A 11 -27.06 -2.67 -16.97
C TYR A 11 -26.80 -4.15 -16.66
N SER A 12 -26.43 -4.91 -17.68
CA SER A 12 -26.04 -6.31 -17.51
C SER A 12 -24.75 -6.41 -16.68
N PRO A 13 -24.61 -7.40 -15.78
CA PRO A 13 -23.36 -7.70 -15.08
C PRO A 13 -22.15 -7.94 -16.00
N LEU A 14 -22.38 -8.22 -17.28
CA LEU A 14 -21.32 -8.36 -18.30
C LEU A 14 -20.52 -7.07 -18.52
N TYR A 15 -21.08 -5.90 -18.21
CA TYR A 15 -20.39 -4.61 -18.32
C TYR A 15 -19.42 -4.32 -17.17
N GLY A 16 -19.46 -5.11 -16.10
CA GLY A 16 -18.57 -4.99 -14.95
C GLY A 16 -19.30 -5.12 -13.61
N SER A 17 -18.51 -5.28 -12.57
CA SER A 17 -19.01 -5.36 -11.20
C SER A 17 -19.37 -3.98 -10.67
N VAL A 18 -20.45 -3.92 -9.89
CA VAL A 18 -20.88 -2.74 -9.14
C VAL A 18 -20.76 -3.02 -7.63
N GLU A 19 -20.70 -1.96 -6.82
CA GLU A 19 -20.60 -2.07 -5.35
C GLU A 19 -19.38 -2.92 -4.87
N THR A 20 -18.29 -2.90 -5.63
CA THR A 20 -17.08 -3.67 -5.32
C THR A 20 -15.92 -2.75 -4.89
N PRO A 21 -14.94 -3.29 -4.12
CA PRO A 21 -13.75 -2.55 -3.73
C PRO A 21 -13.01 -1.98 -4.94
N ARG A 22 -12.54 -0.76 -4.81
CA ARG A 22 -11.63 -0.14 -5.79
C ARG A 22 -10.21 -0.65 -5.57
N SER A 23 -9.46 -0.87 -6.65
CA SER A 23 -8.04 -1.18 -6.54
C SER A 23 -7.29 -0.06 -5.82
N LEU A 24 -6.18 -0.38 -5.18
CA LEU A 24 -5.32 0.62 -4.53
C LEU A 24 -4.87 1.71 -5.51
N ARG A 25 -4.60 1.36 -6.77
CA ARG A 25 -4.31 2.33 -7.83
C ARG A 25 -5.47 3.31 -8.06
N THR A 26 -6.70 2.80 -8.15
CA THR A 26 -7.89 3.64 -8.34
C THR A 26 -8.12 4.53 -7.12
N ARG A 27 -7.93 3.98 -5.93
CA ARG A 27 -8.03 4.75 -4.67
C ARG A 27 -6.96 5.85 -4.62
N MET A 28 -5.71 5.54 -5.00
CA MET A 28 -4.63 6.53 -5.05
C MET A 28 -4.99 7.70 -5.96
N ASN A 29 -5.49 7.43 -7.18
CA ASN A 29 -5.92 8.48 -8.09
C ASN A 29 -7.03 9.37 -7.49
N ILE A 30 -7.95 8.77 -6.74
CA ILE A 30 -9.01 9.53 -6.04
C ILE A 30 -8.40 10.39 -4.92
N HIS A 31 -7.47 9.83 -4.14
CA HIS A 31 -6.77 10.58 -3.09
C HIS A 31 -6.03 11.79 -3.65
N LEU A 32 -5.33 11.64 -4.78
CA LEU A 32 -4.64 12.73 -5.47
C LEU A 32 -5.60 13.82 -5.97
N LEU A 33 -6.80 13.43 -6.46
CA LEU A 33 -7.78 14.36 -7.02
C LEU A 33 -8.66 15.02 -5.96
N GLU A 34 -8.93 14.34 -4.85
CA GLU A 34 -9.83 14.80 -3.79
C GLU A 34 -9.08 15.31 -2.54
N GLY A 35 -7.76 15.37 -2.58
CA GLY A 35 -6.95 15.86 -1.45
C GLY A 35 -7.03 14.98 -0.20
N LEU A 36 -7.25 13.66 -0.35
CA LEU A 36 -7.41 12.76 0.80
C LEU A 36 -6.05 12.32 1.36
N ASN A 37 -5.99 12.11 2.67
CA ASN A 37 -4.79 11.59 3.37
C ASN A 37 -3.51 12.41 3.12
N GLY A 38 -3.64 13.73 2.97
CA GLY A 38 -2.50 14.62 2.76
C GLY A 38 -2.01 14.73 1.32
N PHE A 39 -2.70 14.11 0.35
CA PHE A 39 -2.41 14.25 -1.08
C PHE A 39 -3.12 15.47 -1.68
N ASP A 40 -2.87 16.66 -1.13
CA ASP A 40 -3.46 17.90 -1.65
C ASP A 40 -2.54 18.55 -2.69
N PHE A 41 -2.83 18.31 -3.97
CA PHE A 41 -2.10 18.88 -5.09
C PHE A 41 -2.86 20.02 -5.79
N SER A 42 -4.14 20.23 -5.47
CA SER A 42 -4.94 21.31 -6.06
C SER A 42 -4.74 22.66 -5.38
N GLY A 43 -3.98 22.68 -4.29
CA GLY A 43 -3.71 23.91 -3.53
C GLY A 43 -4.95 24.50 -2.87
N ALA A 44 -4.84 25.78 -2.48
CA ALA A 44 -5.87 26.44 -1.68
C ALA A 44 -7.16 26.79 -2.45
N ASP A 45 -7.12 26.80 -3.77
CA ASP A 45 -8.27 27.14 -4.62
C ASP A 45 -9.09 25.91 -5.06
N GLY A 46 -8.57 24.70 -4.77
CA GLY A 46 -9.22 23.43 -5.13
C GLY A 46 -9.27 23.17 -6.65
N LEU A 47 -8.51 23.92 -7.44
CA LEU A 47 -8.42 23.76 -8.89
C LEU A 47 -7.03 23.26 -9.29
N PHE A 48 -6.97 22.44 -10.33
CA PHE A 48 -5.69 21.94 -10.85
C PHE A 48 -5.14 22.81 -11.96
N SER A 49 -4.03 23.46 -11.74
CA SER A 49 -3.18 23.98 -12.81
C SER A 49 -2.42 22.85 -13.52
N ILE A 50 -1.87 23.14 -14.71
CA ILE A 50 -1.02 22.16 -15.43
C ILE A 50 0.16 21.72 -14.58
N ARG A 51 0.76 22.62 -13.82
CA ARG A 51 1.90 22.32 -12.94
C ARG A 51 1.50 21.35 -11.83
N GLU A 52 0.39 21.60 -11.15
CA GLU A 52 -0.11 20.75 -10.08
C GLU A 52 -0.49 19.35 -10.57
N ILE A 53 -1.08 19.25 -11.77
CA ILE A 53 -1.31 17.94 -12.41
C ILE A 53 0.01 17.22 -12.69
N GLN A 54 1.05 17.93 -13.15
CA GLN A 54 2.36 17.33 -13.37
C GLN A 54 3.00 16.87 -12.05
N GLU A 55 2.92 17.68 -11.01
CA GLU A 55 3.42 17.35 -9.68
C GLU A 55 2.70 16.10 -9.10
N ALA A 56 1.37 16.05 -9.18
CA ALA A 56 0.59 14.89 -8.77
C ALA A 56 0.94 13.62 -9.57
N LEU A 57 1.12 13.76 -10.89
CA LEU A 57 1.46 12.64 -11.77
C LEU A 57 2.87 12.08 -11.48
N MET A 58 3.81 12.94 -11.12
CA MET A 58 5.22 12.60 -10.88
C MET A 58 5.53 12.34 -9.40
N ASP A 59 4.56 12.38 -8.52
CA ASP A 59 4.75 12.16 -7.08
C ASP A 59 5.27 10.74 -6.77
N ASN A 60 4.88 9.76 -7.57
CA ASN A 60 5.29 8.34 -7.44
C ASN A 60 5.03 7.71 -6.05
N SER A 61 4.16 8.31 -5.26
CA SER A 61 3.79 7.76 -3.95
C SER A 61 2.94 6.50 -4.07
N GLY A 62 3.12 5.59 -3.13
CA GLY A 62 2.36 4.34 -3.05
C GLY A 62 1.30 4.36 -1.96
N LEU A 63 0.01 4.32 -2.32
CA LEU A 63 -1.07 4.28 -1.32
C LEU A 63 -0.91 3.11 -0.33
N THR A 64 -0.44 1.96 -0.80
CA THR A 64 -0.18 0.79 0.05
C THR A 64 0.83 1.12 1.16
N ALA A 65 1.89 1.87 0.82
CA ALA A 65 2.87 2.31 1.80
C ALA A 65 2.24 3.24 2.84
N HIS A 66 1.49 4.24 2.40
CA HIS A 66 0.78 5.16 3.31
C HIS A 66 -0.23 4.47 4.23
N LEU A 67 -0.83 3.37 3.79
CA LEU A 67 -1.83 2.65 4.58
C LEU A 67 -1.25 1.59 5.52
N LEU A 68 -0.08 1.02 5.23
CA LEU A 68 0.38 -0.21 5.88
C LEU A 68 1.79 -0.12 6.48
N LYS A 69 2.67 0.77 5.96
CA LYS A 69 4.09 0.79 6.32
C LYS A 69 4.32 1.04 7.81
N ASP A 70 3.69 2.07 8.36
CA ASP A 70 3.94 2.49 9.75
C ASP A 70 3.47 1.43 10.76
N ASP A 71 2.36 0.74 10.45
CA ASP A 71 1.88 -0.36 11.27
C ASP A 71 2.78 -1.60 11.14
N LEU A 72 3.28 -1.90 9.94
CA LEU A 72 4.26 -2.95 9.70
C LEU A 72 5.55 -2.69 10.50
N ILE A 73 6.08 -1.47 10.45
CA ILE A 73 7.28 -1.07 11.22
C ILE A 73 7.02 -1.24 12.72
N ARG A 74 5.87 -0.78 13.20
CA ARG A 74 5.52 -0.91 14.62
C ARG A 74 5.46 -2.38 15.06
N GLN A 75 4.87 -3.25 14.25
CA GLN A 75 4.84 -4.68 14.51
C GLN A 75 6.24 -5.30 14.46
N CYS A 76 7.06 -4.89 13.49
CA CYS A 76 8.43 -5.32 13.29
C CYS A 76 9.33 -4.94 14.48
N MET A 77 9.25 -3.72 14.98
CA MET A 77 10.00 -3.26 16.16
C MET A 77 9.64 -4.02 17.44
N GLN A 78 8.41 -4.53 17.54
CA GLN A 78 7.98 -5.35 18.67
C GLN A 78 8.48 -6.81 18.58
N ASN A 79 8.67 -7.32 17.36
CA ASN A 79 9.04 -8.70 17.08
C ASN A 79 10.04 -8.73 15.91
N SER A 80 11.29 -8.38 16.16
CA SER A 80 12.31 -8.20 15.13
C SER A 80 12.96 -9.49 14.61
N VAL A 81 12.56 -10.67 15.08
CA VAL A 81 13.13 -11.94 14.63
C VAL A 81 12.02 -12.86 14.13
N VAL A 82 12.18 -13.40 12.94
CA VAL A 82 11.27 -14.37 12.35
C VAL A 82 12.00 -15.62 11.86
N PHE A 83 11.25 -16.71 11.74
CA PHE A 83 11.72 -17.97 11.15
C PHE A 83 11.24 -18.05 9.69
N VAL A 84 12.18 -18.15 8.75
CA VAL A 84 11.90 -18.40 7.32
C VAL A 84 12.73 -19.60 6.87
N ASP A 85 12.08 -20.66 6.43
CA ASP A 85 12.73 -21.92 5.99
C ASP A 85 13.79 -22.44 6.99
N ASN A 86 13.43 -22.50 8.26
CA ASN A 86 14.28 -22.91 9.38
C ASN A 86 15.53 -22.02 9.62
N VAL A 87 15.53 -20.79 9.12
CA VAL A 87 16.57 -19.79 9.34
C VAL A 87 16.01 -18.62 10.15
N HIS A 88 16.73 -18.19 11.18
CA HIS A 88 16.43 -16.95 11.89
C HIS A 88 16.78 -15.75 11.00
N ILE A 89 15.83 -14.87 10.78
CA ILE A 89 16.03 -13.61 10.09
C ILE A 89 15.82 -12.48 11.08
N ASP A 90 16.85 -11.65 11.26
CA ASP A 90 16.73 -10.39 11.98
C ASP A 90 16.12 -9.33 11.05
N LEU A 91 14.99 -8.78 11.47
CA LEU A 91 14.24 -7.78 10.71
C LEU A 91 14.61 -6.35 11.09
N LEU A 92 15.38 -6.13 12.16
CA LEU A 92 15.64 -4.77 12.66
C LEU A 92 16.21 -3.84 11.58
N PRO A 93 17.22 -4.26 10.75
CA PRO A 93 17.70 -3.42 9.66
C PRO A 93 16.63 -3.09 8.62
N ALA A 94 15.74 -4.03 8.33
CA ALA A 94 14.62 -3.83 7.40
C ALA A 94 13.58 -2.85 7.96
N CYS A 95 13.29 -2.91 9.26
CA CYS A 95 12.39 -1.99 9.93
C CYS A 95 12.92 -0.56 9.91
N GLU A 96 14.24 -0.38 10.15
CA GLU A 96 14.92 0.93 10.11
C GLU A 96 14.88 1.53 8.69
N ILE A 97 15.24 0.75 7.67
CA ILE A 97 15.19 1.18 6.27
C ILE A 97 13.77 1.58 5.86
N LEU A 98 12.76 0.78 6.21
CA LEU A 98 11.37 1.13 5.94
C LEU A 98 10.92 2.38 6.73
N GLY A 99 11.48 2.61 7.92
CA GLY A 99 11.22 3.80 8.73
C GLY A 99 11.67 5.09 8.04
N ASP A 100 12.83 5.04 7.42
CA ASP A 100 13.44 6.18 6.72
C ASP A 100 12.90 6.38 5.30
N TRP A 101 12.17 5.40 4.74
CA TRP A 101 11.64 5.47 3.37
C TRP A 101 10.49 6.48 3.24
N ASP A 102 10.57 7.31 2.20
CA ASP A 102 9.63 8.40 1.89
C ASP A 102 8.28 7.97 1.28
N ASN A 103 7.98 6.69 1.21
CA ASN A 103 6.78 6.09 0.57
C ASN A 103 6.70 6.29 -0.95
N ARG A 104 7.79 6.70 -1.60
CA ARG A 104 7.85 6.90 -3.04
C ARG A 104 8.65 5.81 -3.73
N TYR A 105 8.37 5.63 -5.02
CA TYR A 105 9.05 4.67 -5.88
C TYR A 105 9.94 5.38 -6.91
N ASN A 106 10.70 6.38 -6.43
CA ASN A 106 11.71 7.05 -7.23
C ASN A 106 13.03 6.26 -7.23
N GLU A 107 13.90 6.51 -8.18
CA GLU A 107 15.23 5.90 -8.26
C GLU A 107 16.08 6.13 -6.99
N SER A 108 15.86 7.28 -6.32
CA SER A 108 16.55 7.66 -5.09
C SER A 108 15.82 7.24 -3.80
N SER A 109 14.65 6.61 -3.89
CA SER A 109 13.83 6.26 -2.72
C SER A 109 14.33 4.96 -2.10
N GLN A 110 15.15 5.06 -1.06
CA GLN A 110 15.70 3.92 -0.34
C GLN A 110 14.62 3.15 0.42
N GLY A 111 14.59 1.81 0.24
CA GLY A 111 13.58 0.93 0.86
C GLY A 111 12.38 0.59 -0.02
N ALA A 112 12.23 1.25 -1.18
CA ALA A 112 11.14 1.00 -2.11
C ALA A 112 11.09 -0.46 -2.60
N VAL A 113 12.25 -1.02 -2.92
CA VAL A 113 12.37 -2.41 -3.39
C VAL A 113 12.02 -3.39 -2.28
N LEU A 114 12.48 -3.14 -1.05
CA LEU A 114 12.15 -3.97 0.11
C LEU A 114 10.63 -4.01 0.35
N PHE A 115 9.97 -2.85 0.36
CA PHE A 115 8.52 -2.79 0.55
C PHE A 115 7.75 -3.46 -0.60
N ARG A 116 8.20 -3.27 -1.85
CA ARG A 116 7.63 -3.96 -3.01
C ARG A 116 7.75 -5.47 -2.88
N GLU A 117 8.91 -5.99 -2.49
CA GLU A 117 9.10 -7.43 -2.28
C GLU A 117 8.21 -7.96 -1.15
N TRP A 118 8.02 -7.19 -0.07
CA TRP A 118 7.09 -7.55 1.00
C TRP A 118 5.65 -7.65 0.49
N ILE A 119 5.12 -6.63 -0.18
CA ILE A 119 3.71 -6.61 -0.60
C ILE A 119 3.41 -7.66 -1.67
N THR A 120 4.38 -8.04 -2.50
CA THR A 120 4.20 -9.08 -3.52
C THR A 120 4.03 -10.49 -2.94
N ARG A 121 4.27 -10.69 -1.62
CA ARG A 121 3.99 -11.95 -0.93
C ARG A 121 2.49 -12.17 -0.69
N PHE A 122 1.68 -11.17 -0.95
CA PHE A 122 0.24 -11.23 -0.78
C PHE A 122 -0.46 -11.25 -2.14
N SER A 123 -1.60 -11.96 -2.19
CA SER A 123 -2.41 -11.98 -3.41
C SER A 123 -3.07 -10.63 -3.68
N TYR A 124 -3.41 -10.37 -4.93
CA TYR A 124 -4.17 -9.16 -5.27
C TYR A 124 -5.50 -9.06 -4.49
N SER A 125 -6.18 -10.18 -4.26
CA SER A 125 -7.42 -10.21 -3.47
C SER A 125 -7.21 -9.71 -2.03
N SER A 126 -6.04 -9.93 -1.44
CA SER A 126 -5.71 -9.43 -0.10
C SER A 126 -5.67 -7.90 -0.02
N THR A 127 -5.50 -7.21 -1.15
CA THR A 127 -5.54 -5.74 -1.23
C THR A 127 -6.96 -5.19 -1.41
N LEU A 128 -7.94 -6.05 -1.60
CA LEU A 128 -9.34 -5.70 -1.82
C LEU A 128 -10.26 -6.16 -0.69
N SER A 129 -9.77 -6.98 0.24
CA SER A 129 -10.56 -7.58 1.32
C SER A 129 -9.88 -7.43 2.67
N SER A 130 -10.67 -7.59 3.73
CA SER A 130 -10.16 -7.68 5.10
C SER A 130 -9.65 -9.09 5.45
N GLY A 131 -8.94 -9.20 6.57
CA GLY A 131 -8.51 -10.46 7.17
C GLY A 131 -7.06 -10.87 6.90
N VAL A 132 -6.40 -10.30 5.88
CA VAL A 132 -4.99 -10.60 5.56
C VAL A 132 -4.11 -9.37 5.75
N LEU A 133 -4.30 -8.33 4.95
CA LEU A 133 -3.59 -7.05 5.06
C LEU A 133 -4.42 -6.01 5.81
N PHE A 134 -5.71 -5.92 5.50
CA PHE A 134 -6.61 -4.95 6.08
C PHE A 134 -7.50 -5.55 7.17
N ALA A 135 -7.66 -4.82 8.27
CA ALA A 135 -8.52 -5.22 9.39
C ALA A 135 -10.00 -4.95 9.08
N ASN A 136 -10.29 -3.79 8.51
CA ASN A 136 -11.65 -3.37 8.22
C ASN A 136 -12.03 -3.76 6.79
N HIS A 137 -13.24 -4.27 6.63
CA HIS A 137 -13.76 -4.68 5.33
C HIS A 137 -14.11 -3.46 4.45
N PHE A 138 -14.35 -3.74 3.19
CA PHE A 138 -14.86 -2.75 2.25
C PHE A 138 -16.27 -2.29 2.64
N GLU A 139 -16.49 -1.00 2.61
CA GLU A 139 -17.77 -0.34 2.82
C GLU A 139 -18.12 0.48 1.58
N LYS A 140 -19.29 0.22 0.99
CA LYS A 140 -19.71 0.92 -0.23
C LYS A 140 -19.94 2.43 -0.02
N GLU A 141 -20.23 2.83 1.24
CA GLU A 141 -20.39 4.23 1.61
C GLU A 141 -19.04 4.98 1.72
N ASN A 142 -17.94 4.22 1.90
CA ASN A 142 -16.59 4.73 2.05
C ASN A 142 -15.62 4.09 1.04
N PRO A 143 -15.90 4.13 -0.28
CA PRO A 143 -15.19 3.33 -1.26
C PRO A 143 -13.77 3.80 -1.54
N SER A 144 -13.42 5.04 -1.17
CA SER A 144 -12.09 5.60 -1.36
C SER A 144 -11.15 5.29 -0.19
N THR A 145 -11.70 5.02 1.00
CA THR A 145 -10.93 4.81 2.23
C THR A 145 -10.96 3.37 2.74
N THR A 146 -11.85 2.52 2.22
CA THR A 146 -11.96 1.11 2.62
C THR A 146 -11.63 0.13 1.49
N PRO A 147 -11.08 -1.07 1.78
CA PRO A 147 -10.71 -1.61 3.10
C PRO A 147 -9.57 -0.82 3.76
N SER A 148 -9.46 -0.87 5.10
CA SER A 148 -8.52 -0.06 5.88
C SER A 148 -8.05 -0.76 7.15
N GLY A 149 -7.12 -0.08 7.87
CA GLY A 149 -6.49 -0.62 9.05
C GLY A 149 -5.48 -1.73 8.70
N PHE A 150 -4.59 -2.05 9.62
CA PHE A 150 -3.59 -3.10 9.43
C PHE A 150 -3.92 -4.31 10.30
N VAL A 151 -3.88 -5.50 9.73
CA VAL A 151 -4.01 -6.74 10.50
C VAL A 151 -2.66 -7.08 11.11
N GLN A 152 -2.59 -7.04 12.44
CA GLN A 152 -1.40 -7.51 13.15
C GLN A 152 -1.41 -9.05 13.22
N ASN A 153 -0.62 -9.69 12.38
CA ASN A 153 -0.46 -11.14 12.37
C ASN A 153 0.99 -11.53 12.03
N GLU A 154 1.37 -12.76 12.37
CA GLU A 154 2.71 -13.29 12.12
C GLU A 154 3.05 -13.36 10.62
N ARG A 155 2.05 -13.53 9.75
CA ARG A 155 2.25 -13.62 8.30
C ARG A 155 2.90 -12.35 7.73
N ASN A 156 2.59 -11.18 8.27
CA ASN A 156 3.17 -9.92 7.82
C ASN A 156 4.68 -9.87 8.08
N LEU A 157 5.12 -10.30 9.25
CA LEU A 157 6.55 -10.35 9.59
C LEU A 157 7.27 -11.48 8.84
N THR A 158 6.64 -12.65 8.70
CA THR A 158 7.18 -13.74 7.89
C THR A 158 7.38 -13.30 6.44
N ALA A 159 6.41 -12.59 5.87
CA ALA A 159 6.52 -12.03 4.52
C ALA A 159 7.66 -11.02 4.39
N LEU A 160 7.91 -10.21 5.42
CA LEU A 160 9.05 -9.30 5.45
C LEU A 160 10.38 -10.08 5.53
N GLY A 161 10.45 -11.12 6.35
CA GLY A 161 11.60 -12.01 6.42
C GLY A 161 11.89 -12.73 5.08
N GLU A 162 10.83 -13.18 4.41
CA GLU A 162 10.95 -13.76 3.05
C GLU A 162 11.51 -12.74 2.04
N ALA A 163 11.09 -11.47 2.12
CA ALA A 163 11.58 -10.39 1.27
C ALA A 163 13.08 -10.11 1.56
N VAL A 164 13.43 -9.93 2.83
CA VAL A 164 14.84 -9.72 3.27
C VAL A 164 15.72 -10.87 2.78
N ARG A 165 15.29 -12.11 2.98
CA ARG A 165 16.05 -13.28 2.55
C ARG A 165 16.23 -13.35 1.03
N LEU A 166 15.18 -13.01 0.27
CA LEU A 166 15.26 -12.99 -1.19
C LEU A 166 16.28 -11.95 -1.68
N LEU A 167 16.24 -10.73 -1.15
CA LEU A 167 17.15 -9.67 -1.52
C LEU A 167 18.59 -10.04 -1.17
N ASN A 168 18.85 -10.49 0.06
CA ASN A 168 20.16 -10.93 0.52
C ASN A 168 20.71 -12.09 -0.34
N LYS A 169 19.89 -13.08 -0.69
CA LYS A 169 20.29 -14.21 -1.55
C LYS A 169 20.74 -13.75 -2.94
N ASN A 170 20.17 -12.67 -3.45
CA ASN A 170 20.51 -12.11 -4.75
C ASN A 170 21.56 -10.99 -4.68
N GLY A 171 22.13 -10.73 -3.51
CA GLY A 171 23.13 -9.65 -3.33
C GLY A 171 22.56 -8.25 -3.55
N ILE A 172 21.24 -8.07 -3.36
CA ILE A 172 20.55 -6.79 -3.49
C ILE A 172 20.50 -6.13 -2.12
N PRO A 173 21.05 -4.92 -1.95
CA PRO A 173 20.95 -4.17 -0.70
C PRO A 173 19.48 -3.88 -0.33
N LEU A 174 19.18 -3.82 0.97
CA LEU A 174 17.79 -3.56 1.44
C LEU A 174 17.39 -2.10 1.24
N ASP A 175 18.35 -1.21 1.18
CA ASP A 175 18.19 0.24 1.05
C ASP A 175 18.22 0.77 -0.40
N ILE A 176 18.05 -0.14 -1.38
CA ILE A 176 17.95 0.23 -2.79
C ILE A 176 16.53 0.61 -3.19
#